data_4c24f1d5cee87d50548404f655669061
#
_entry.id   4c24f1d5cee87d50548404f655669061
#
_cell.length_a   1.000
_cell.length_b   1.000
_cell.length_c   1.000
_cell.angle_alpha   90.00
_cell.angle_beta   90.00
_cell.angle_gamma   90.00
#
_symmetry.space_group_name_H-M   'P 1'
#
loop_
_entity.id
_entity.type
_entity.pdbx_description
1 polymer ?
#
loop_
_entity_poly.entity_id
_entity_poly.type
_entity_poly.pdbx_seq_one_letter_code
_entity_poly.pdbx_strand_id
1 'polypeptide(L)'
;MHRREGAPITEINGRPAKTPSWTAVEVARSLRRPRALATLDAALRSGTCDVRQLRAAAAQQAGRRGIVVLRELIPFARAEAESPMESEARLVMIDGGVPPDALQYEIVDHYRRVWRVDFAWPDQKVAVEYDGFDWHSDQKSFRRDRQKRAVLQEVGWVVVSIVVDDVRQRPWDMLRRIEVELRRQRAA
;
A
#
# COMPACT_ATOMS: atom_id res chain seq x y z
N MET A 1 -15.02 26.78 14.96
CA MET A 1 -14.74 26.99 13.51
C MET A 1 -13.28 27.37 13.37
N HIS A 2 -12.36 26.41 13.04
CA HIS A 2 -10.95 26.73 12.88
C HIS A 2 -10.78 27.49 11.57
N ARG A 3 -10.35 28.73 11.63
CA ARG A 3 -9.92 29.53 10.47
C ARG A 3 -8.79 28.76 9.78
N ARG A 4 -9.05 28.25 8.58
CA ARG A 4 -8.08 27.51 7.75
C ARG A 4 -7.37 28.50 6.82
N GLU A 5 -6.66 29.45 7.43
CA GLU A 5 -5.87 30.43 6.68
C GLU A 5 -4.69 29.73 6.00
N GLY A 6 -4.41 30.12 4.76
CA GLY A 6 -3.25 29.71 3.98
C GLY A 6 -3.41 28.46 3.13
N ALA A 7 -4.60 27.88 2.98
CA ALA A 7 -4.80 26.78 2.04
C ALA A 7 -4.81 27.32 0.59
N PRO A 8 -3.99 26.80 -0.33
CA PRO A 8 -4.07 27.16 -1.74
C PRO A 8 -5.39 26.68 -2.32
N ILE A 9 -6.06 27.56 -3.07
CA ILE A 9 -7.36 27.31 -3.67
C ILE A 9 -7.17 27.04 -5.17
N THR A 10 -7.91 26.08 -5.67
CA THR A 10 -8.08 25.75 -7.09
C THR A 10 -9.57 25.71 -7.42
N GLU A 11 -9.91 25.61 -8.68
CA GLU A 11 -11.28 25.44 -9.13
C GLU A 11 -11.51 23.99 -9.57
N ILE A 12 -12.60 23.38 -9.09
CA ILE A 12 -13.05 22.04 -9.48
C ILE A 12 -14.53 22.16 -9.87
N ASN A 13 -14.85 21.88 -11.13
CA ASN A 13 -16.21 21.97 -11.67
C ASN A 13 -16.88 23.34 -11.38
N GLY A 14 -16.16 24.43 -11.59
CA GLY A 14 -16.65 25.80 -11.36
C GLY A 14 -16.78 26.20 -9.88
N ARG A 15 -16.25 25.40 -8.95
CA ARG A 15 -16.32 25.68 -7.51
C ARG A 15 -14.92 25.79 -6.90
N PRO A 16 -14.69 26.79 -6.01
CA PRO A 16 -13.43 26.91 -5.30
C PRO A 16 -13.22 25.73 -4.34
N ALA A 17 -12.08 25.08 -4.44
CA ALA A 17 -11.69 23.95 -3.60
C ALA A 17 -10.22 24.10 -3.18
N LYS A 18 -9.83 23.47 -2.07
CA LYS A 18 -8.42 23.34 -1.72
C LYS A 18 -7.72 22.45 -2.73
N THR A 19 -6.43 22.71 -2.98
CA THR A 19 -5.65 21.85 -3.86
C THR A 19 -5.63 20.41 -3.34
N PRO A 20 -5.60 19.38 -4.24
CA PRO A 20 -5.61 17.97 -3.85
C PRO A 20 -4.47 17.60 -2.87
N SER A 21 -3.24 18.04 -3.14
CA SER A 21 -2.10 17.79 -2.28
C SER A 21 -2.24 18.40 -0.88
N TRP A 22 -2.78 19.62 -0.77
CA TRP A 22 -3.06 20.22 0.53
C TRP A 22 -4.10 19.42 1.31
N THR A 23 -5.18 19.02 0.64
CA THR A 23 -6.26 18.23 1.23
C THR A 23 -5.76 16.87 1.70
N ALA A 24 -4.97 16.17 0.87
CA ALA A 24 -4.37 14.89 1.22
C ALA A 24 -3.50 15.00 2.49
N VAL A 25 -2.62 16.00 2.56
CA VAL A 25 -1.76 16.26 3.72
C VAL A 25 -2.60 16.66 4.94
N GLU A 26 -3.62 17.49 4.79
CA GLU A 26 -4.48 17.92 5.89
C GLU A 26 -5.27 16.76 6.50
N VAL A 27 -5.76 15.84 5.67
CA VAL A 27 -6.46 14.63 6.12
C VAL A 27 -5.46 13.66 6.75
N ALA A 28 -4.40 13.32 6.04
CA ALA A 28 -3.44 12.31 6.47
C ALA A 28 -2.80 12.66 7.83
N ARG A 29 -2.40 13.92 8.07
CA ARG A 29 -1.79 14.34 9.34
C ARG A 29 -2.72 14.18 10.56
N SER A 30 -4.03 14.05 10.36
CA SER A 30 -5.02 13.86 11.43
C SER A 30 -5.29 12.38 11.73
N LEU A 31 -4.75 11.47 10.91
CA LEU A 31 -4.97 10.04 11.01
C LEU A 31 -3.80 9.33 11.72
N ARG A 32 -4.05 8.10 12.17
CA ARG A 32 -3.00 7.19 12.63
C ARG A 32 -2.09 6.82 11.45
N ARG A 33 -0.83 6.53 11.74
CA ARG A 33 0.24 6.26 10.78
C ARG A 33 -0.16 5.35 9.58
N PRO A 34 -0.76 4.16 9.80
CA PRO A 34 -1.14 3.30 8.68
C PRO A 34 -2.18 3.93 7.74
N ARG A 35 -3.21 4.57 8.31
CA ARG A 35 -4.23 5.26 7.53
C ARG A 35 -3.74 6.54 6.88
N ALA A 36 -2.77 7.20 7.49
CA ALA A 36 -2.11 8.36 6.90
C ALA A 36 -1.39 7.97 5.61
N LEU A 37 -0.62 6.86 5.61
CA LEU A 37 0.01 6.35 4.41
C LEU A 37 -1.01 5.98 3.33
N ALA A 38 -2.08 5.25 3.70
CA ALA A 38 -3.15 4.89 2.78
C ALA A 38 -3.82 6.13 2.13
N THR A 39 -3.94 7.23 2.87
CA THR A 39 -4.46 8.49 2.33
C THR A 39 -3.50 9.12 1.32
N LEU A 40 -2.20 9.07 1.58
CA LEU A 40 -1.17 9.57 0.65
C LEU A 40 -1.14 8.73 -0.62
N ASP A 41 -1.16 7.40 -0.49
CA ASP A 41 -1.20 6.46 -1.62
C ASP A 41 -2.44 6.69 -2.50
N ALA A 42 -3.62 6.83 -1.88
CA ALA A 42 -4.85 7.11 -2.60
C ALA A 42 -4.79 8.46 -3.35
N ALA A 43 -4.17 9.48 -2.75
CA ALA A 43 -3.99 10.77 -3.40
C ALA A 43 -3.06 10.66 -4.63
N LEU A 44 -1.96 9.91 -4.52
CA LEU A 44 -1.08 9.66 -5.66
C LEU A 44 -1.77 8.83 -6.74
N ARG A 45 -2.48 7.76 -6.36
CA ARG A 45 -3.22 6.89 -7.30
C ARG A 45 -4.29 7.65 -8.07
N SER A 46 -4.93 8.64 -7.46
CA SER A 46 -5.92 9.46 -8.16
C SER A 46 -5.35 10.31 -9.29
N GLY A 47 -4.01 10.43 -9.38
CA GLY A 47 -3.33 11.27 -10.37
C GLY A 47 -3.52 12.78 -10.16
N THR A 48 -4.22 13.19 -9.10
CA THR A 48 -4.51 14.61 -8.85
C THR A 48 -3.37 15.37 -8.18
N CYS A 49 -2.35 14.67 -7.68
CA CYS A 49 -1.12 15.24 -7.16
C CYS A 49 0.04 14.24 -7.24
N ASP A 50 1.26 14.76 -7.15
CA ASP A 50 2.51 14.01 -7.10
C ASP A 50 3.22 14.13 -5.73
N VAL A 51 4.30 13.35 -5.54
CA VAL A 51 5.09 13.34 -4.29
C VAL A 51 5.72 14.72 -4.01
N ARG A 52 6.11 15.49 -5.03
CA ARG A 52 6.68 16.84 -4.85
C ARG A 52 5.62 17.79 -4.31
N GLN A 53 4.39 17.72 -4.84
CA GLN A 53 3.27 18.52 -4.36
C GLN A 53 2.86 18.13 -2.93
N LEU A 54 2.90 16.85 -2.56
CA LEU A 54 2.69 16.40 -1.18
C LEU A 54 3.76 16.97 -0.23
N ARG A 55 5.04 16.93 -0.62
CA ARG A 55 6.14 17.53 0.16
C ARG A 55 5.97 19.05 0.33
N ALA A 56 5.62 19.75 -0.74
CA ALA A 56 5.38 21.21 -0.71
C ALA A 56 4.20 21.54 0.22
N ALA A 57 3.09 20.82 0.11
CA ALA A 57 1.92 20.98 0.97
C ALA A 57 2.24 20.68 2.44
N ALA A 58 3.07 19.68 2.71
CA ALA A 58 3.53 19.35 4.06
C ALA A 58 4.48 20.44 4.64
N ALA A 59 5.30 21.06 3.80
CA ALA A 59 6.13 22.21 4.20
C ALA A 59 5.27 23.42 4.58
N GLN A 60 4.28 23.74 3.77
CA GLN A 60 3.33 24.85 4.03
C GLN A 60 2.46 24.62 5.28
N GLN A 61 2.27 23.38 5.70
CA GLN A 61 1.54 23.00 6.93
C GLN A 61 2.46 22.84 8.14
N ALA A 62 3.69 23.36 8.11
CA ALA A 62 4.61 23.33 9.23
C ALA A 62 3.97 23.86 10.54
N GLY A 63 4.36 23.29 11.67
CA GLY A 63 3.81 23.63 12.99
C GLY A 63 2.41 23.05 13.30
N ARG A 64 1.73 22.44 12.33
CA ARG A 64 0.43 21.81 12.56
C ARG A 64 0.60 20.42 13.20
N ARG A 65 -0.33 20.05 14.09
CA ARG A 65 -0.33 18.74 14.74
C ARG A 65 -0.28 17.60 13.72
N GLY A 66 0.57 16.60 13.95
CA GLY A 66 0.73 15.41 13.13
C GLY A 66 1.62 15.58 11.88
N ILE A 67 2.07 16.80 11.57
CA ILE A 67 2.84 17.07 10.34
C ILE A 67 4.24 16.42 10.38
N VAL A 68 4.86 16.29 11.55
CA VAL A 68 6.18 15.66 11.69
C VAL A 68 6.10 14.19 11.27
N VAL A 69 5.18 13.44 11.88
CA VAL A 69 4.94 12.03 11.56
C VAL A 69 4.57 11.84 10.08
N LEU A 70 3.76 12.75 9.54
CA LEU A 70 3.37 12.67 8.13
C LEU A 70 4.56 12.87 7.19
N ARG A 71 5.48 13.78 7.49
CA ARG A 71 6.69 13.98 6.67
C ARG A 71 7.56 12.73 6.59
N GLU A 72 7.61 11.93 7.66
CA GLU A 72 8.31 10.65 7.67
C GLU A 72 7.64 9.61 6.77
N LEU A 73 6.32 9.72 6.52
CA LEU A 73 5.57 8.78 5.68
C LEU A 73 5.61 9.13 4.18
N ILE A 74 5.77 10.41 3.82
CA ILE A 74 5.78 10.84 2.41
C ILE A 74 6.80 10.06 1.54
N PRO A 75 8.02 9.73 2.00
CA PRO A 75 8.97 8.93 1.22
C PRO A 75 8.46 7.52 0.87
N PHE A 76 7.55 6.98 1.68
CA PHE A 76 6.94 5.66 1.49
C PHE A 76 5.67 5.69 0.64
N ALA A 77 5.14 6.87 0.32
CA ALA A 77 3.90 6.96 -0.47
C ALA A 77 4.10 6.42 -1.89
N ARG A 78 3.16 5.60 -2.35
CA ARG A 78 3.18 4.91 -3.65
C ARG A 78 1.79 4.95 -4.28
N ALA A 79 1.72 5.18 -5.59
CA ALA A 79 0.48 5.19 -6.34
C ALA A 79 -0.04 3.76 -6.64
N GLU A 80 0.86 2.78 -6.59
CA GLU A 80 0.60 1.38 -6.95
C GLU A 80 -0.30 0.64 -5.95
N ALA A 81 -0.35 1.06 -4.69
CA ALA A 81 -1.24 0.43 -3.71
C ALA A 81 -2.72 0.62 -4.10
N GLU A 82 -3.43 -0.45 -4.35
CA GLU A 82 -4.81 -0.42 -4.88
C GLU A 82 -5.86 -0.30 -3.78
N SER A 83 -5.53 -0.69 -2.56
CA SER A 83 -6.42 -0.63 -1.40
C SER A 83 -5.78 0.02 -0.17
N PRO A 84 -6.60 0.56 0.76
CA PRO A 84 -6.08 1.04 2.04
C PRO A 84 -5.38 -0.04 2.85
N MET A 85 -5.82 -1.29 2.74
CA MET A 85 -5.23 -2.40 3.50
C MET A 85 -3.87 -2.83 2.96
N GLU A 86 -3.65 -2.75 1.64
CA GLU A 86 -2.32 -2.91 1.08
C GLU A 86 -1.35 -1.85 1.59
N SER A 87 -1.77 -0.58 1.67
CA SER A 87 -0.95 0.48 2.25
C SER A 87 -0.62 0.23 3.73
N GLU A 88 -1.62 -0.24 4.53
CA GLU A 88 -1.42 -0.60 5.94
C GLU A 88 -0.45 -1.78 6.06
N ALA A 89 -0.64 -2.85 5.29
CA ALA A 89 0.23 -4.04 5.28
C ALA A 89 1.67 -3.68 4.87
N ARG A 90 1.82 -2.89 3.82
CA ARG A 90 3.12 -2.39 3.36
C ARG A 90 3.85 -1.60 4.44
N LEU A 91 3.15 -0.73 5.17
CA LEU A 91 3.76 0.00 6.27
C LEU A 91 4.24 -0.92 7.39
N VAL A 92 3.47 -1.97 7.73
CA VAL A 92 3.88 -2.99 8.71
C VAL A 92 5.17 -3.69 8.25
N MET A 93 5.26 -4.06 6.96
CA MET A 93 6.47 -4.68 6.39
C MET A 93 7.68 -3.74 6.44
N ILE A 94 7.48 -2.45 6.10
CA ILE A 94 8.55 -1.43 6.18
C ILE A 94 9.02 -1.24 7.61
N ASP A 95 8.10 -1.04 8.55
CA ASP A 95 8.42 -0.83 9.98
C ASP A 95 9.05 -2.09 10.61
N GLY A 96 8.72 -3.28 10.09
CA GLY A 96 9.28 -4.58 10.49
C GLY A 96 10.61 -4.94 9.82
N GLY A 97 11.16 -4.08 8.95
CA GLY A 97 12.46 -4.30 8.31
C GLY A 97 12.44 -5.29 7.14
N VAL A 98 11.26 -5.61 6.61
CA VAL A 98 11.07 -6.46 5.43
C VAL A 98 10.25 -5.73 4.34
N PRO A 99 10.72 -4.56 3.87
CA PRO A 99 10.02 -3.83 2.83
C PRO A 99 9.93 -4.68 1.55
N PRO A 100 8.79 -4.70 0.85
CA PRO A 100 8.71 -5.35 -0.44
C PRO A 100 9.55 -4.60 -1.49
N ASP A 101 10.20 -5.35 -2.37
CA ASP A 101 11.02 -4.79 -3.46
C ASP A 101 10.14 -4.25 -4.59
N ALA A 102 8.97 -4.86 -4.80
CA ALA A 102 8.01 -4.45 -5.83
C ALA A 102 6.56 -4.51 -5.32
N LEU A 103 5.73 -3.62 -5.89
CA LEU A 103 4.28 -3.57 -5.68
C LEU A 103 3.58 -3.92 -6.98
N GLN A 104 2.41 -4.54 -6.88
CA GLN A 104 1.59 -4.91 -8.04
C GLN A 104 2.41 -5.63 -9.13
N TYR A 105 3.25 -6.57 -8.66
CA TYR A 105 4.25 -7.24 -9.51
C TYR A 105 3.61 -8.28 -10.42
N GLU A 106 4.01 -8.27 -11.69
CA GLU A 106 3.53 -9.18 -12.72
C GLU A 106 4.45 -10.39 -12.87
N ILE A 107 3.88 -11.58 -12.74
CA ILE A 107 4.56 -12.87 -12.89
C ILE A 107 3.98 -13.57 -14.12
N VAL A 108 4.85 -14.00 -15.02
CA VAL A 108 4.44 -14.72 -16.25
C VAL A 108 4.57 -16.23 -16.02
N ASP A 109 3.49 -16.96 -16.25
CA ASP A 109 3.47 -18.42 -16.16
C ASP A 109 4.04 -19.12 -17.41
N HIS A 110 4.13 -20.47 -17.36
CA HIS A 110 4.59 -21.29 -18.49
C HIS A 110 3.71 -21.17 -19.76
N TYR A 111 2.45 -20.74 -19.58
CA TYR A 111 1.49 -20.52 -20.68
C TYR A 111 1.45 -19.07 -21.15
N ARG A 112 2.43 -18.23 -20.73
CA ARG A 112 2.51 -16.81 -21.05
C ARG A 112 1.36 -15.96 -20.50
N ARG A 113 0.65 -16.43 -19.48
CA ARG A 113 -0.36 -15.65 -18.77
C ARG A 113 0.31 -14.80 -17.70
N VAL A 114 -0.21 -13.60 -17.53
CA VAL A 114 0.26 -12.65 -16.52
C VAL A 114 -0.59 -12.78 -15.26
N TRP A 115 0.09 -12.95 -14.13
CA TRP A 115 -0.50 -12.98 -12.79
C TRP A 115 0.07 -11.84 -11.98
N ARG A 116 -0.77 -11.01 -11.39
CA ARG A 116 -0.33 -9.87 -10.59
C ARG A 116 -0.48 -10.17 -9.10
N VAL A 117 0.55 -9.82 -8.31
CA VAL A 117 0.58 -9.97 -6.86
C VAL A 117 0.81 -8.62 -6.18
N ASP A 118 0.28 -8.41 -4.98
CA ASP A 118 0.29 -7.09 -4.32
C ASP A 118 1.70 -6.66 -3.91
N PHE A 119 2.49 -7.61 -3.37
CA PHE A 119 3.86 -7.37 -2.92
C PHE A 119 4.76 -8.49 -3.40
N ALA A 120 6.00 -8.17 -3.79
CA ALA A 120 6.95 -9.17 -4.24
C ALA A 120 8.39 -8.87 -3.81
N TRP A 121 9.15 -9.95 -3.64
CA TRP A 121 10.60 -10.02 -3.61
C TRP A 121 11.05 -10.92 -4.77
N PRO A 122 11.26 -10.34 -5.97
CA PRO A 122 11.48 -11.13 -7.20
C PRO A 122 12.72 -12.02 -7.14
N ASP A 123 13.81 -11.57 -6.55
CA ASP A 123 15.05 -12.34 -6.43
C ASP A 123 14.85 -13.61 -5.60
N GLN A 124 14.00 -13.56 -4.59
CA GLN A 124 13.65 -14.70 -3.74
C GLN A 124 12.41 -15.44 -4.23
N LYS A 125 11.73 -14.96 -5.26
CA LYS A 125 10.44 -15.49 -5.72
C LYS A 125 9.41 -15.65 -4.60
N VAL A 126 9.34 -14.69 -3.69
CA VAL A 126 8.34 -14.61 -2.63
C VAL A 126 7.35 -13.51 -2.98
N ALA A 127 6.07 -13.81 -2.85
CA ALA A 127 4.98 -12.88 -3.03
C ALA A 127 4.08 -12.86 -1.79
N VAL A 128 3.46 -11.71 -1.53
CA VAL A 128 2.41 -11.57 -0.52
C VAL A 128 1.16 -11.02 -1.18
N GLU A 129 0.01 -11.58 -0.86
CA GLU A 129 -1.31 -11.14 -1.31
C GLU A 129 -2.18 -10.81 -0.12
N TYR A 130 -2.85 -9.65 -0.19
CA TYR A 130 -3.86 -9.27 0.78
C TYR A 130 -5.21 -9.86 0.37
N ASP A 131 -5.66 -10.86 1.11
CA ASP A 131 -6.99 -11.45 0.93
C ASP A 131 -8.04 -10.59 1.68
N GLY A 132 -8.72 -9.71 0.96
CA GLY A 132 -9.89 -9.00 1.46
C GLY A 132 -11.06 -9.96 1.67
N PHE A 133 -11.70 -9.90 2.85
CA PHE A 133 -12.91 -10.66 3.12
C PHE A 133 -14.08 -10.06 2.31
N ASP A 134 -14.28 -10.50 1.08
CA ASP A 134 -15.54 -10.30 0.39
C ASP A 134 -16.51 -11.41 0.80
N TRP A 135 -17.47 -11.06 1.66
CA TRP A 135 -18.58 -11.94 2.05
C TRP A 135 -19.42 -12.46 0.87
N HIS A 136 -19.13 -11.97 -0.33
CA HIS A 136 -19.77 -12.33 -1.59
C HIS A 136 -18.84 -13.01 -2.60
N SER A 137 -17.67 -13.52 -2.16
CA SER A 137 -16.79 -14.29 -3.04
C SER A 137 -17.54 -15.52 -3.54
N ASP A 138 -17.94 -15.49 -4.80
CA ASP A 138 -18.61 -16.61 -5.43
C ASP A 138 -17.60 -17.78 -5.65
N GLN A 139 -18.15 -18.94 -5.97
CA GLN A 139 -17.36 -20.15 -6.22
C GLN A 139 -16.31 -19.97 -7.34
N LYS A 140 -16.48 -18.97 -8.20
CA LYS A 140 -15.56 -18.66 -9.32
C LYS A 140 -14.31 -17.91 -8.83
N SER A 141 -14.47 -16.93 -7.94
CA SER A 141 -13.36 -16.22 -7.29
C SER A 141 -12.44 -17.20 -6.57
N PHE A 142 -13.02 -18.06 -5.71
CA PHE A 142 -12.28 -19.07 -4.97
C PHE A 142 -11.49 -20.05 -5.86
N ARG A 143 -12.10 -20.49 -6.99
CA ARG A 143 -11.39 -21.34 -7.97
C ARG A 143 -10.24 -20.62 -8.64
N ARG A 144 -10.43 -19.34 -8.98
CA ARG A 144 -9.39 -18.53 -9.62
C ARG A 144 -8.20 -18.31 -8.69
N ASP A 145 -8.43 -18.04 -7.41
CA ASP A 145 -7.37 -17.83 -6.41
C ASP A 145 -6.56 -19.10 -6.18
N ARG A 146 -7.24 -20.26 -6.09
CA ARG A 146 -6.56 -21.56 -6.04
C ARG A 146 -5.73 -21.83 -7.28
N GLN A 147 -6.28 -21.56 -8.47
CA GLN A 147 -5.56 -21.72 -9.73
C GLN A 147 -4.34 -20.81 -9.77
N LYS A 148 -4.49 -19.53 -9.39
CA LYS A 148 -3.39 -18.57 -9.32
C LYS A 148 -2.25 -19.09 -8.46
N ARG A 149 -2.55 -19.55 -7.23
CA ARG A 149 -1.54 -20.07 -6.33
C ARG A 149 -0.82 -21.31 -6.88
N ALA A 150 -1.56 -22.26 -7.46
CA ALA A 150 -0.96 -23.46 -8.06
C ALA A 150 0.00 -23.08 -9.20
N VAL A 151 -0.43 -22.21 -10.09
CA VAL A 151 0.39 -21.77 -11.24
C VAL A 151 1.62 -20.98 -10.79
N LEU A 152 1.49 -20.10 -9.80
CA LEU A 152 2.64 -19.35 -9.26
C LEU A 152 3.65 -20.31 -8.61
N GLN A 153 3.18 -21.35 -7.92
CA GLN A 153 4.04 -22.40 -7.36
C GLN A 153 4.77 -23.18 -8.44
N GLU A 154 4.12 -23.52 -9.57
CA GLU A 154 4.74 -24.21 -10.71
C GLU A 154 5.93 -23.42 -11.31
N VAL A 155 5.88 -22.07 -11.29
CA VAL A 155 6.99 -21.21 -11.73
C VAL A 155 7.96 -20.84 -10.59
N GLY A 156 7.84 -21.54 -9.46
CA GLY A 156 8.77 -21.46 -8.33
C GLY A 156 8.52 -20.31 -7.35
N TRP A 157 7.34 -19.66 -7.39
CA TRP A 157 6.98 -18.62 -6.45
C TRP A 157 6.29 -19.17 -5.21
N VAL A 158 6.65 -18.62 -4.04
CA VAL A 158 5.94 -18.85 -2.78
C VAL A 158 5.00 -17.67 -2.54
N VAL A 159 3.71 -17.97 -2.34
CA VAL A 159 2.69 -16.93 -2.07
C VAL A 159 2.24 -17.03 -0.63
N VAL A 160 2.42 -15.94 0.12
CA VAL A 160 1.95 -15.78 1.50
C VAL A 160 0.68 -14.94 1.48
N SER A 161 -0.46 -15.53 1.84
CA SER A 161 -1.70 -14.76 2.01
C SER A 161 -1.75 -14.10 3.37
N ILE A 162 -2.21 -12.86 3.40
CA ILE A 162 -2.44 -12.08 4.60
C ILE A 162 -3.86 -11.51 4.61
N VAL A 163 -4.42 -11.38 5.80
CA VAL A 163 -5.77 -10.83 6.02
C VAL A 163 -5.70 -9.64 6.99
N VAL A 164 -6.82 -8.96 7.19
CA VAL A 164 -6.92 -7.79 8.06
C VAL A 164 -6.39 -8.06 9.48
N ASP A 165 -6.65 -9.25 10.04
CA ASP A 165 -6.19 -9.62 11.38
C ASP A 165 -4.67 -9.79 11.45
N ASP A 166 -4.05 -10.30 10.39
CA ASP A 166 -2.59 -10.38 10.29
C ASP A 166 -1.96 -8.99 10.36
N VAL A 167 -2.54 -8.03 9.63
CA VAL A 167 -2.01 -6.66 9.57
C VAL A 167 -2.22 -5.89 10.88
N ARG A 168 -3.41 -6.01 11.49
CA ARG A 168 -3.81 -5.15 12.62
C ARG A 168 -3.66 -5.77 13.99
N GLN A 169 -3.81 -7.09 14.11
CA GLN A 169 -3.82 -7.79 15.39
C GLN A 169 -2.57 -8.64 15.60
N ARG A 170 -2.01 -9.22 14.53
CA ARG A 170 -0.88 -10.15 14.59
C ARG A 170 0.26 -9.76 13.65
N PRO A 171 0.71 -8.48 13.63
CA PRO A 171 1.72 -8.02 12.66
C PRO A 171 3.04 -8.79 12.78
N TRP A 172 3.46 -9.17 13.99
CA TRP A 172 4.69 -9.93 14.21
C TRP A 172 4.64 -11.35 13.63
N ASP A 173 3.48 -12.01 13.71
CA ASP A 173 3.30 -13.34 13.09
C ASP A 173 3.32 -13.26 11.56
N MET A 174 2.71 -12.21 11.00
CA MET A 174 2.77 -11.91 9.58
C MET A 174 4.22 -11.70 9.11
N LEU A 175 4.95 -10.83 9.77
CA LEU A 175 6.36 -10.53 9.45
C LEU A 175 7.22 -11.80 9.54
N ARG A 176 7.06 -12.57 10.61
CA ARG A 176 7.80 -13.83 10.79
C ARG A 176 7.53 -14.84 9.66
N ARG A 177 6.27 -14.98 9.21
CA ARG A 177 5.93 -15.85 8.07
C ARG A 177 6.66 -15.40 6.79
N ILE A 178 6.65 -14.11 6.51
CA ILE A 178 7.32 -13.54 5.34
C ILE A 178 8.84 -13.76 5.44
N GLU A 179 9.45 -13.42 6.57
CA GLU A 179 10.89 -13.63 6.78
C GLU A 179 11.33 -15.09 6.63
N VAL A 180 10.55 -16.04 7.14
CA VAL A 180 10.87 -17.46 7.01
C VAL A 180 10.95 -17.87 5.55
N GLU A 181 9.99 -17.42 4.72
CA GLU A 181 10.00 -17.78 3.31
C GLU A 181 11.13 -17.06 2.55
N LEU A 182 11.40 -15.79 2.86
CA LEU A 182 12.54 -15.05 2.28
C LEU A 182 13.89 -15.73 2.60
N ARG A 183 14.07 -16.24 3.84
CA ARG A 183 15.29 -16.96 4.24
C ARG A 183 15.41 -18.31 3.55
N ARG A 184 14.31 -19.05 3.42
CA ARG A 184 14.28 -20.36 2.74
C ARG A 184 14.69 -20.23 1.28
N GLN A 185 14.15 -19.24 0.59
CA GLN A 185 14.41 -19.01 -0.82
C GLN A 185 15.83 -18.45 -1.09
N ARG A 186 16.47 -17.82 -0.12
CA ARG A 186 17.90 -17.42 -0.22
C ARG A 186 18.87 -18.59 -0.04
N ALA A 187 18.43 -19.66 0.60
CA ALA A 187 19.26 -20.83 0.91
C ALA A 187 19.10 -21.96 -0.14
N ALA A 188 18.12 -21.84 -1.04
CA ALA A 188 17.83 -22.80 -2.10
C ALA A 188 18.58 -22.46 -3.39
#